data_baf508d7c82b2acfd4474b529dab0cac
#
_entry.id   baf508d7c82b2acfd4474b529dab0cac
#
_cell.length_a   1.000
_cell.length_b   1.000
_cell.length_c   1.000
_cell.angle_alpha   90.00
_cell.angle_beta   90.00
_cell.angle_gamma   90.00
#
_symmetry.space_group_name_H-M   'P 1'
#
loop_
_entity.id
_entity.type
_entity.pdbx_description
1 polymer ?
#
loop_
_entity_poly.entity_id
_entity_poly.type
_entity_poly.pdbx_seq_one_letter_code
_entity_poly.pdbx_strand_id
1 'polypeptide(L)'
;MTKATLEQKAHHSRLEAAIESSWFRNVITSLIILNAVILGVLTYRASLTPLFVDVLDVIDRAITYAFALEIPLKLAVYRLRFFRSGWNWFDFIVVGISLAPGSEAFSVLRALRVLRVLRLLHLVPMMKRIIEALLKALPGMGAIVAVLALLTYVYAVMATNMYGNTDNEEVRQLFGDLPSSAFSLFQVMTMDGWRFEVVQKVIDDGHPWAWLFFITFIFVASFAVLNLFIALVVEALAAEQKAATEELLEDIEEDAEHAEEERDEMLRILNELRQDVSALRGATLGPGSTDRKSGPTN
;
A
#
# COMPACT_ATOMS: atom_id res chain seq x y z
N MET A 1 -21.11 -33.49 16.42
CA MET A 1 -21.20 -32.08 16.00
C MET A 1 -22.66 -31.67 16.04
N THR A 2 -23.02 -30.74 16.92
CA THR A 2 -24.42 -30.39 17.22
C THR A 2 -25.01 -29.55 16.08
N LYS A 3 -26.30 -29.75 15.75
CA LYS A 3 -27.05 -29.02 14.69
C LYS A 3 -26.86 -27.49 14.78
N ALA A 4 -26.75 -26.95 16.01
CA ALA A 4 -26.45 -25.54 16.28
C ALA A 4 -25.08 -25.09 15.73
N THR A 5 -24.06 -25.95 15.73
CA THR A 5 -22.70 -25.61 15.21
C THR A 5 -22.68 -25.57 13.68
N LEU A 6 -23.50 -26.35 13.02
CA LEU A 6 -23.63 -26.34 11.56
C LEU A 6 -24.43 -25.13 11.06
N GLU A 7 -25.52 -24.78 11.78
CA GLU A 7 -26.29 -23.56 11.49
C GLU A 7 -25.49 -22.28 11.72
N GLN A 8 -24.69 -22.23 12.77
CA GLN A 8 -23.81 -21.11 13.07
C GLN A 8 -22.70 -20.95 12.02
N LYS A 9 -22.16 -22.05 11.50
CA LYS A 9 -21.15 -22.05 10.44
C LYS A 9 -21.75 -21.64 9.07
N ALA A 10 -22.97 -22.07 8.78
CA ALA A 10 -23.71 -21.68 7.57
C ALA A 10 -24.14 -20.21 7.60
N HIS A 11 -24.53 -19.69 8.76
CA HIS A 11 -24.87 -18.27 8.93
C HIS A 11 -23.62 -17.37 8.78
N HIS A 12 -22.47 -17.82 9.28
CA HIS A 12 -21.19 -17.11 9.17
C HIS A 12 -20.73 -17.01 7.71
N SER A 13 -20.84 -18.11 6.93
CA SER A 13 -20.47 -18.11 5.52
C SER A 13 -21.38 -17.24 4.65
N ARG A 14 -22.67 -17.11 5.00
CA ARG A 14 -23.62 -16.22 4.30
C ARG A 14 -23.35 -14.74 4.57
N LEU A 15 -23.00 -14.38 5.80
CA LEU A 15 -22.64 -13.00 6.16
C LEU A 15 -21.31 -12.60 5.51
N GLU A 16 -20.34 -13.49 5.47
CA GLU A 16 -19.06 -13.29 4.80
C GLU A 16 -19.28 -13.05 3.30
N ALA A 17 -20.05 -13.89 2.62
CA ALA A 17 -20.41 -13.73 1.22
C ALA A 17 -21.20 -12.43 0.94
N ALA A 18 -22.04 -11.99 1.87
CA ALA A 18 -22.78 -10.73 1.73
C ALA A 18 -21.86 -9.51 1.84
N ILE A 19 -20.90 -9.51 2.78
CA ILE A 19 -19.94 -8.41 2.97
C ILE A 19 -18.93 -8.35 1.81
N GLU A 20 -18.55 -9.49 1.25
CA GLU A 20 -17.63 -9.58 0.10
C GLU A 20 -18.32 -9.35 -1.25
N SER A 21 -19.66 -9.26 -1.26
CA SER A 21 -20.40 -9.05 -2.49
C SER A 21 -20.04 -7.70 -3.16
N SER A 22 -19.98 -7.69 -4.48
CA SER A 22 -19.75 -6.48 -5.26
C SER A 22 -20.85 -5.42 -5.02
N TRP A 23 -22.09 -5.85 -4.74
CA TRP A 23 -23.19 -4.95 -4.40
C TRP A 23 -22.92 -4.19 -3.09
N PHE A 24 -22.55 -4.91 -2.00
CA PHE A 24 -22.24 -4.29 -0.71
C PHE A 24 -21.08 -3.29 -0.82
N ARG A 25 -20.01 -3.68 -1.50
CA ARG A 25 -18.87 -2.81 -1.76
C ARG A 25 -19.28 -1.56 -2.54
N ASN A 26 -20.10 -1.69 -3.59
CA ASN A 26 -20.56 -0.56 -4.38
C ASN A 26 -21.45 0.39 -3.57
N VAL A 27 -22.33 -0.14 -2.71
CA VAL A 27 -23.16 0.67 -1.79
C VAL A 27 -22.27 1.47 -0.85
N ILE A 28 -21.31 0.82 -0.17
CA ILE A 28 -20.38 1.52 0.74
C ILE A 28 -19.59 2.58 -0.01
N THR A 29 -19.05 2.27 -1.19
CA THR A 29 -18.33 3.23 -2.04
C THR A 29 -19.21 4.42 -2.39
N SER A 30 -20.46 4.19 -2.80
CA SER A 30 -21.42 5.27 -3.12
C SER A 30 -21.73 6.13 -1.91
N LEU A 31 -21.89 5.54 -0.73
CA LEU A 31 -22.11 6.28 0.52
C LEU A 31 -20.90 7.14 0.88
N ILE A 32 -19.68 6.67 0.65
CA ILE A 32 -18.47 7.47 0.91
C ILE A 32 -18.37 8.64 -0.07
N ILE A 33 -18.66 8.42 -1.36
CA ILE A 33 -18.65 9.49 -2.36
C ILE A 33 -19.73 10.53 -2.02
N LEU A 34 -20.94 10.08 -1.69
CA LEU A 34 -22.03 10.98 -1.28
C LEU A 34 -21.62 11.80 -0.04
N ASN A 35 -21.01 11.14 0.94
CA ASN A 35 -20.53 11.81 2.15
C ASN A 35 -19.43 12.84 1.84
N ALA A 36 -18.52 12.53 0.92
CA ALA A 36 -17.49 13.47 0.49
C ALA A 36 -18.10 14.73 -0.13
N VAL A 37 -19.11 14.55 -0.98
CA VAL A 37 -19.84 15.68 -1.60
C VAL A 37 -20.56 16.52 -0.54
N ILE A 38 -21.28 15.86 0.39
CA ILE A 38 -22.00 16.54 1.49
C ILE A 38 -21.02 17.37 2.33
N LEU A 39 -19.89 16.80 2.74
CA LEU A 39 -18.87 17.50 3.51
C LEU A 39 -18.30 18.70 2.73
N GLY A 40 -18.06 18.53 1.41
CA GLY A 40 -17.62 19.61 0.55
C GLY A 40 -18.67 20.76 0.47
N VAL A 41 -19.94 20.43 0.33
CA VAL A 41 -21.03 21.44 0.33
C VAL A 41 -21.15 22.13 1.69
N LEU A 42 -21.00 21.38 2.79
CA LEU A 42 -21.05 21.95 4.15
C LEU A 42 -19.91 22.91 4.47
N THR A 43 -18.84 22.97 3.68
CA THR A 43 -17.81 24.04 3.86
C THR A 43 -18.39 25.43 3.54
N TYR A 44 -19.40 25.51 2.70
CA TYR A 44 -20.12 26.75 2.35
C TYR A 44 -21.33 27.00 3.24
N ARG A 45 -21.36 26.44 4.45
CA ARG A 45 -22.50 26.51 5.40
C ARG A 45 -23.06 27.93 5.58
N ALA A 46 -22.19 28.95 5.61
CA ALA A 46 -22.58 30.36 5.78
C ALA A 46 -23.40 30.93 4.59
N SER A 47 -23.27 30.32 3.41
CA SER A 47 -23.95 30.77 2.18
C SER A 47 -25.23 29.97 1.88
N LEU A 48 -25.50 28.92 2.66
CA LEU A 48 -26.64 28.02 2.45
C LEU A 48 -27.81 28.38 3.34
N THR A 49 -29.04 28.02 2.91
CA THR A 49 -30.23 28.19 3.75
C THR A 49 -30.15 27.26 4.98
N PRO A 50 -30.59 27.70 6.17
CA PRO A 50 -30.53 26.87 7.39
C PRO A 50 -31.18 25.48 7.21
N LEU A 51 -32.38 25.45 6.56
CA LEU A 51 -33.09 24.20 6.31
C LEU A 51 -32.26 23.21 5.49
N PHE A 52 -31.53 23.69 4.46
CA PHE A 52 -30.71 22.85 3.61
C PHE A 52 -29.48 22.30 4.38
N VAL A 53 -28.88 23.13 5.24
CA VAL A 53 -27.78 22.71 6.13
C VAL A 53 -28.26 21.62 7.09
N ASP A 54 -29.43 21.79 7.71
CA ASP A 54 -30.01 20.81 8.63
C ASP A 54 -30.27 19.46 7.96
N VAL A 55 -30.78 19.47 6.73
CA VAL A 55 -30.99 18.25 5.94
C VAL A 55 -29.67 17.55 5.65
N LEU A 56 -28.65 18.29 5.21
CA LEU A 56 -27.32 17.73 4.95
C LEU A 56 -26.66 17.15 6.23
N ASP A 57 -26.81 17.84 7.37
CA ASP A 57 -26.31 17.36 8.67
C ASP A 57 -27.03 16.08 9.13
N VAL A 58 -28.33 15.93 8.83
CA VAL A 58 -29.07 14.69 9.11
C VAL A 58 -28.56 13.55 8.23
N ILE A 59 -28.37 13.80 6.94
CA ILE A 59 -27.85 12.78 6.00
C ILE A 59 -26.42 12.38 6.39
N ASP A 60 -25.55 13.34 6.70
CA ASP A 60 -24.17 13.07 7.16
C ASP A 60 -24.15 12.17 8.41
N ARG A 61 -25.04 12.46 9.39
CA ARG A 61 -25.17 11.61 10.59
C ARG A 61 -25.67 10.21 10.24
N ALA A 62 -26.66 10.08 9.37
CA ALA A 62 -27.19 8.79 8.97
C ALA A 62 -26.10 7.93 8.29
N ILE A 63 -25.32 8.54 7.38
CA ILE A 63 -24.18 7.88 6.74
C ILE A 63 -23.11 7.48 7.77
N THR A 64 -22.81 8.35 8.73
CA THR A 64 -21.84 8.06 9.82
C THR A 64 -22.28 6.84 10.64
N TYR A 65 -23.57 6.75 10.98
CA TYR A 65 -24.10 5.57 11.71
C TYR A 65 -24.10 4.31 10.84
N ALA A 66 -24.31 4.42 9.52
CA ALA A 66 -24.18 3.29 8.61
C ALA A 66 -22.75 2.73 8.63
N PHE A 67 -21.74 3.60 8.60
CA PHE A 67 -20.33 3.19 8.74
C PHE A 67 -20.00 2.65 10.14
N ALA A 68 -20.59 3.24 11.19
CA ALA A 68 -20.44 2.74 12.55
C ALA A 68 -21.02 1.32 12.72
N LEU A 69 -22.06 0.98 11.98
CA LEU A 69 -22.65 -0.36 11.96
C LEU A 69 -21.82 -1.35 11.11
N GLU A 70 -21.19 -0.87 10.07
CA GLU A 70 -20.31 -1.70 9.20
C GLU A 70 -19.14 -2.32 9.98
N ILE A 71 -18.50 -1.55 10.89
CA ILE A 71 -17.33 -2.02 11.64
C ILE A 71 -17.64 -3.23 12.53
N PRO A 72 -18.67 -3.22 13.41
CA PRO A 72 -19.01 -4.40 14.21
C PRO A 72 -19.49 -5.57 13.36
N LEU A 73 -20.14 -5.34 12.20
CA LEU A 73 -20.48 -6.41 11.25
C LEU A 73 -19.22 -7.08 10.71
N LYS A 74 -18.25 -6.31 10.25
CA LYS A 74 -16.94 -6.83 9.83
C LYS A 74 -16.22 -7.54 10.98
N LEU A 75 -16.26 -6.98 12.18
CA LEU A 75 -15.63 -7.57 13.36
C LEU A 75 -16.29 -8.91 13.75
N ALA A 76 -17.61 -9.02 13.67
CA ALA A 76 -18.34 -10.25 13.94
C ALA A 76 -17.98 -11.37 12.94
N VAL A 77 -17.76 -11.02 11.66
CA VAL A 77 -17.40 -11.95 10.59
C VAL A 77 -15.92 -12.32 10.67
N TYR A 78 -15.03 -11.35 10.68
CA TYR A 78 -13.58 -11.59 10.60
C TYR A 78 -12.95 -11.87 11.97
N ARG A 79 -13.63 -11.58 13.10
CA ARG A 79 -13.14 -11.76 14.47
C ARG A 79 -11.72 -11.16 14.63
N LEU A 80 -10.78 -11.93 15.22
CA LEU A 80 -9.39 -11.50 15.40
C LEU A 80 -8.62 -11.31 14.07
N ARG A 81 -9.08 -11.92 12.97
CA ARG A 81 -8.49 -11.70 11.64
C ARG A 81 -8.71 -10.27 11.15
N PHE A 82 -9.74 -9.57 11.65
CA PHE A 82 -9.98 -8.16 11.35
C PHE A 82 -8.73 -7.29 11.61
N PHE A 83 -8.07 -7.50 12.74
CA PHE A 83 -6.90 -6.74 13.16
C PHE A 83 -5.59 -7.12 12.46
N ARG A 84 -5.57 -8.15 11.62
CA ARG A 84 -4.40 -8.49 10.79
C ARG A 84 -4.29 -7.66 9.52
N SER A 85 -5.37 -7.00 9.11
CA SER A 85 -5.39 -6.13 7.94
C SER A 85 -5.18 -4.68 8.34
N GLY A 86 -4.15 -4.02 7.79
CA GLY A 86 -3.91 -2.58 7.99
C GLY A 86 -5.07 -1.72 7.50
N TRP A 87 -5.78 -2.13 6.45
CA TRP A 87 -6.95 -1.43 5.94
C TRP A 87 -8.14 -1.46 6.89
N ASN A 88 -8.35 -2.57 7.59
CA ASN A 88 -9.40 -2.66 8.62
C ASN A 88 -9.07 -1.79 9.85
N TRP A 89 -7.80 -1.69 10.23
CA TRP A 89 -7.35 -0.75 11.26
C TRP A 89 -7.60 0.69 10.86
N PHE A 90 -7.30 1.02 9.61
CA PHE A 90 -7.56 2.35 9.05
C PHE A 90 -9.06 2.68 9.12
N ASP A 91 -9.94 1.78 8.66
CA ASP A 91 -11.40 1.93 8.75
C ASP A 91 -11.85 2.14 10.21
N PHE A 92 -11.34 1.32 11.13
CA PHE A 92 -11.69 1.38 12.54
C PHE A 92 -11.32 2.73 13.17
N ILE A 93 -10.11 3.22 12.92
CA ILE A 93 -9.63 4.51 13.43
C ILE A 93 -10.46 5.66 12.86
N VAL A 94 -10.69 5.69 11.56
CA VAL A 94 -11.40 6.77 10.86
C VAL A 94 -12.86 6.85 11.30
N VAL A 95 -13.53 5.70 11.46
CA VAL A 95 -14.91 5.66 11.98
C VAL A 95 -14.95 6.05 13.46
N GLY A 96 -13.98 5.56 14.25
CA GLY A 96 -13.85 5.94 15.65
C GLY A 96 -13.70 7.45 15.86
N ILE A 97 -12.84 8.10 15.10
CA ILE A 97 -12.70 9.56 15.08
C ILE A 97 -14.02 10.25 14.70
N SER A 98 -14.76 9.68 13.74
CA SER A 98 -16.03 10.26 13.27
C SER A 98 -17.15 10.18 14.31
N LEU A 99 -17.06 9.25 15.25
CA LEU A 99 -18.00 9.06 16.36
C LEU A 99 -17.61 9.86 17.61
N ALA A 100 -16.46 10.55 17.62
CA ALA A 100 -16.00 11.31 18.77
C ALA A 100 -17.05 12.35 19.21
N PRO A 101 -17.27 12.50 20.53
CA PRO A 101 -18.28 13.41 21.08
C PRO A 101 -17.98 14.86 20.70
N GLY A 102 -19.04 15.66 20.50
CA GLY A 102 -18.98 17.03 20.02
C GLY A 102 -18.53 18.08 21.04
N SER A 103 -17.76 17.71 22.08
CA SER A 103 -17.24 18.65 23.07
C SER A 103 -16.10 19.51 22.50
N GLU A 104 -15.84 20.66 23.11
CA GLU A 104 -14.77 21.58 22.71
C GLU A 104 -13.38 20.91 22.74
N ALA A 105 -13.14 20.04 23.72
CA ALA A 105 -11.90 19.26 23.85
C ALA A 105 -11.60 18.38 22.62
N PHE A 106 -12.62 18.02 21.85
CA PHE A 106 -12.49 17.17 20.65
C PHE A 106 -12.76 17.93 19.34
N SER A 107 -12.61 19.27 19.34
CA SER A 107 -12.82 20.10 18.13
C SER A 107 -11.96 19.65 16.95
N VAL A 108 -10.71 19.27 17.19
CA VAL A 108 -9.78 18.73 16.19
C VAL A 108 -10.31 17.42 15.60
N LEU A 109 -10.82 16.50 16.43
CA LEU A 109 -11.39 15.22 15.95
C LEU A 109 -12.62 15.46 15.07
N ARG A 110 -13.38 16.55 15.33
CA ARG A 110 -14.49 16.96 14.47
C ARG A 110 -14.01 17.37 13.08
N ALA A 111 -12.89 18.09 12.98
CA ALA A 111 -12.29 18.43 11.68
C ALA A 111 -11.75 17.18 10.98
N LEU A 112 -11.13 16.26 11.73
CA LEU A 112 -10.57 15.02 11.18
C LEU A 112 -11.64 14.03 10.67
N ARG A 113 -12.95 14.26 10.91
CA ARG A 113 -14.01 13.42 10.32
C ARG A 113 -13.96 13.37 8.78
N VAL A 114 -13.36 14.40 8.14
CA VAL A 114 -13.14 14.40 6.67
C VAL A 114 -12.28 13.22 6.21
N LEU A 115 -11.40 12.67 7.09
CA LEU A 115 -10.54 11.53 6.76
C LEU A 115 -11.32 10.27 6.35
N ARG A 116 -12.63 10.19 6.68
CA ARG A 116 -13.48 9.07 6.21
C ARG A 116 -13.54 8.96 4.69
N VAL A 117 -13.32 10.05 3.95
CA VAL A 117 -13.24 10.05 2.48
C VAL A 117 -12.04 9.24 2.00
N LEU A 118 -10.95 9.19 2.77
CA LEU A 118 -9.76 8.41 2.43
C LEU A 118 -10.02 6.89 2.40
N ARG A 119 -11.18 6.43 2.91
CA ARG A 119 -11.61 5.03 2.76
C ARG A 119 -11.74 4.60 1.29
N LEU A 120 -11.93 5.55 0.37
CA LEU A 120 -11.91 5.30 -1.08
C LEU A 120 -10.58 4.70 -1.54
N LEU A 121 -9.47 4.99 -0.86
CA LEU A 121 -8.13 4.50 -1.24
C LEU A 121 -8.03 2.97 -1.28
N HIS A 122 -8.76 2.27 -0.41
CA HIS A 122 -8.74 0.81 -0.38
C HIS A 122 -9.96 0.16 -1.05
N LEU A 123 -11.06 0.91 -1.22
CA LEU A 123 -12.26 0.40 -1.88
C LEU A 123 -12.12 0.43 -3.40
N VAL A 124 -11.38 1.40 -3.95
CA VAL A 124 -11.06 1.48 -5.37
C VAL A 124 -9.81 0.64 -5.64
N PRO A 125 -9.90 -0.47 -6.41
CA PRO A 125 -8.78 -1.41 -6.56
C PRO A 125 -7.51 -0.78 -7.11
N MET A 126 -7.64 0.18 -8.02
CA MET A 126 -6.50 0.90 -8.60
C MET A 126 -5.77 1.74 -7.55
N MET A 127 -6.51 2.50 -6.73
CA MET A 127 -5.93 3.32 -5.65
C MET A 127 -5.27 2.43 -4.59
N LYS A 128 -5.93 1.32 -4.23
CA LYS A 128 -5.39 0.34 -3.29
C LYS A 128 -4.02 -0.18 -3.73
N ARG A 129 -3.87 -0.58 -5.01
CA ARG A 129 -2.60 -1.06 -5.57
C ARG A 129 -1.49 -0.01 -5.47
N ILE A 130 -1.80 1.25 -5.81
CA ILE A 130 -0.83 2.37 -5.74
C ILE A 130 -0.36 2.57 -4.29
N ILE A 131 -1.28 2.62 -3.33
CA ILE A 131 -0.95 2.82 -1.91
C ILE A 131 -0.15 1.62 -1.36
N GLU A 132 -0.53 0.39 -1.69
CA GLU A 132 0.20 -0.81 -1.27
C GLU A 132 1.62 -0.85 -1.85
N ALA A 133 1.81 -0.46 -3.10
CA ALA A 133 3.12 -0.34 -3.72
C ALA A 133 3.98 0.73 -3.01
N LEU A 134 3.39 1.90 -2.72
CA LEU A 134 4.05 2.98 -1.99
C LEU A 134 4.47 2.52 -0.58
N LEU A 135 3.56 1.87 0.16
CA LEU A 135 3.84 1.37 1.52
C LEU A 135 4.91 0.27 1.53
N LYS A 136 4.97 -0.56 0.48
CA LYS A 136 6.03 -1.58 0.32
C LYS A 136 7.41 -0.97 0.07
N ALA A 137 7.48 0.19 -0.59
CA ALA A 137 8.74 0.89 -0.83
C ALA A 137 9.30 1.60 0.44
N LEU A 138 8.43 1.97 1.40
CA LEU A 138 8.83 2.72 2.60
C LEU A 138 9.97 2.07 3.42
N PRO A 139 10.01 0.74 3.69
CA PRO A 139 11.07 0.15 4.47
C PRO A 139 12.46 0.35 3.87
N GLY A 140 12.60 0.26 2.54
CA GLY A 140 13.85 0.52 1.83
C GLY A 140 14.37 1.95 1.99
N MET A 141 13.45 2.91 2.16
CA MET A 141 13.77 4.34 2.35
C MET A 141 14.09 4.69 3.80
N GLY A 142 13.75 3.84 4.76
CA GLY A 142 13.82 4.14 6.19
C GLY A 142 15.21 4.58 6.66
N ALA A 143 16.27 3.97 6.15
CA ALA A 143 17.65 4.33 6.48
C ALA A 143 18.00 5.75 6.04
N ILE A 144 17.60 6.15 4.84
CA ILE A 144 17.89 7.49 4.29
C ILE A 144 17.09 8.56 5.04
N VAL A 145 15.81 8.28 5.33
CA VAL A 145 14.97 9.15 6.16
C VAL A 145 15.56 9.33 7.56
N ALA A 146 16.09 8.25 8.17
CA ALA A 146 16.74 8.32 9.47
C ALA A 146 18.03 9.18 9.43
N VAL A 147 18.84 9.05 8.39
CA VAL A 147 20.04 9.90 8.19
C VAL A 147 19.64 11.36 8.02
N LEU A 148 18.61 11.64 7.22
CA LEU A 148 18.10 12.99 7.02
C LEU A 148 17.55 13.62 8.31
N ALA A 149 16.82 12.83 9.10
CA ALA A 149 16.30 13.26 10.41
C ALA A 149 17.45 13.54 11.39
N LEU A 150 18.47 12.67 11.43
CA LEU A 150 19.66 12.90 12.26
C LEU A 150 20.42 14.15 11.83
N LEU A 151 20.61 14.36 10.52
CA LEU A 151 21.24 15.56 9.99
C LEU A 151 20.47 16.82 10.42
N THR A 152 19.13 16.83 10.19
CA THR A 152 18.26 17.93 10.57
C THR A 152 18.33 18.18 12.08
N TYR A 153 18.35 17.13 12.90
CA TYR A 153 18.51 17.25 14.36
C TYR A 153 19.83 17.93 14.75
N VAL A 154 20.95 17.48 14.17
CA VAL A 154 22.27 18.07 14.47
C VAL A 154 22.32 19.55 14.10
N TYR A 155 21.83 19.89 12.89
CA TYR A 155 21.76 21.28 12.46
C TYR A 155 20.77 22.10 13.28
N ALA A 156 19.66 21.52 13.74
CA ALA A 156 18.70 22.19 14.62
C ALA A 156 19.33 22.54 15.98
N VAL A 157 20.07 21.60 16.58
CA VAL A 157 20.81 21.86 17.83
C VAL A 157 21.83 22.98 17.62
N MET A 158 22.56 22.97 16.50
CA MET A 158 23.51 24.05 16.18
C MET A 158 22.79 25.37 15.99
N ALA A 159 21.69 25.43 15.22
CA ALA A 159 20.93 26.64 14.97
C ALA A 159 20.34 27.24 16.25
N THR A 160 19.75 26.39 17.11
CA THR A 160 19.24 26.84 18.43
C THR A 160 20.35 27.49 19.28
N ASN A 161 21.52 26.87 19.32
CA ASN A 161 22.64 27.39 20.12
C ASN A 161 23.26 28.66 19.51
N MET A 162 23.29 28.79 18.19
CA MET A 162 23.91 29.92 17.50
C MET A 162 22.99 31.13 17.37
N TYR A 163 21.70 30.91 17.12
CA TYR A 163 20.74 31.95 16.76
C TYR A 163 19.56 32.06 17.73
N GLY A 164 19.33 31.08 18.61
CA GLY A 164 18.15 31.06 19.47
C GLY A 164 18.22 32.04 20.65
N ASN A 165 19.43 32.44 21.09
CA ASN A 165 19.61 33.35 22.20
C ASN A 165 19.70 34.80 21.70
N THR A 166 18.60 35.37 21.22
CA THR A 166 18.48 36.70 20.68
C THR A 166 17.29 37.46 21.27
N ASP A 167 17.36 38.79 21.28
CA ASP A 167 16.26 39.69 21.64
C ASP A 167 15.29 39.88 20.45
N ASN A 168 15.68 39.52 19.25
CA ASN A 168 14.86 39.59 18.05
C ASN A 168 13.77 38.52 18.07
N GLU A 169 12.53 38.94 18.24
CA GLU A 169 11.37 38.03 18.33
C GLU A 169 11.21 37.17 17.06
N GLU A 170 11.48 37.69 15.87
CA GLU A 170 11.34 36.96 14.61
C GLU A 170 12.35 35.82 14.52
N VAL A 171 13.61 36.06 14.92
CA VAL A 171 14.64 35.00 14.93
C VAL A 171 14.40 34.02 16.07
N ARG A 172 13.93 34.49 17.23
CA ARG A 172 13.59 33.63 18.36
C ARG A 172 12.42 32.70 18.05
N GLN A 173 11.43 33.12 17.26
CA GLN A 173 10.36 32.23 16.80
C GLN A 173 10.87 31.13 15.86
N LEU A 174 11.92 31.41 15.08
CA LEU A 174 12.53 30.45 14.17
C LEU A 174 13.49 29.46 14.86
N PHE A 175 14.27 29.95 15.86
CA PHE A 175 15.41 29.21 16.42
C PHE A 175 15.47 29.21 17.96
N GLY A 176 14.50 29.76 18.66
CA GLY A 176 14.51 29.90 20.12
C GLY A 176 14.47 28.59 20.89
N ASP A 177 13.99 27.52 20.25
CA ASP A 177 13.99 26.15 20.79
C ASP A 177 14.25 25.12 19.70
N LEU A 178 14.51 23.88 20.12
CA LEU A 178 14.84 22.79 19.21
C LEU A 178 13.70 22.42 18.22
N PRO A 179 12.42 22.33 18.65
CA PRO A 179 11.31 22.08 17.73
C PRO A 179 11.16 23.16 16.66
N SER A 180 11.24 24.44 17.04
CA SER A 180 11.16 25.60 16.13
C SER A 180 12.32 25.59 15.14
N SER A 181 13.55 25.31 15.61
CA SER A 181 14.73 25.18 14.76
C SER A 181 14.60 24.01 13.76
N ALA A 182 14.10 22.86 14.19
CA ALA A 182 13.88 21.72 13.32
C ALA A 182 12.83 22.02 12.24
N PHE A 183 11.75 22.75 12.61
CA PHE A 183 10.72 23.16 11.66
C PHE A 183 11.25 24.17 10.64
N SER A 184 12.01 25.18 11.10
CA SER A 184 12.65 26.17 10.22
C SER A 184 13.65 25.53 9.26
N LEU A 185 14.44 24.57 9.74
CA LEU A 185 15.34 23.80 8.87
C LEU A 185 14.58 22.89 7.89
N PHE A 186 13.45 22.31 8.30
CA PHE A 186 12.58 21.60 7.36
C PHE A 186 12.07 22.53 6.25
N GLN A 187 11.65 23.74 6.59
CA GLN A 187 11.27 24.77 5.60
C GLN A 187 12.44 25.11 4.67
N VAL A 188 13.64 25.33 5.21
CA VAL A 188 14.86 25.56 4.42
C VAL A 188 15.17 24.40 3.49
N MET A 189 15.03 23.16 3.96
CA MET A 189 15.26 21.94 3.18
C MET A 189 14.28 21.82 2.00
N THR A 190 13.03 22.23 2.19
CA THR A 190 12.00 22.23 1.12
C THR A 190 12.13 23.44 0.19
N MET A 191 13.14 24.30 0.38
CA MET A 191 13.39 25.52 -0.38
C MET A 191 12.29 26.59 -0.26
N ASP A 192 11.40 26.48 0.73
CA ASP A 192 10.29 27.40 0.93
C ASP A 192 10.74 28.65 1.66
N GLY A 193 10.78 29.80 0.96
CA GLY A 193 11.10 31.11 1.50
C GLY A 193 12.47 31.21 2.20
N TRP A 194 13.33 30.18 2.10
CA TRP A 194 14.56 30.03 2.89
C TRP A 194 15.41 31.27 2.97
N ARG A 195 15.51 32.02 1.86
CA ARG A 195 16.39 33.21 1.79
C ARG A 195 15.84 34.39 2.59
N PHE A 196 14.61 34.81 2.32
CA PHE A 196 14.04 36.03 2.85
C PHE A 196 13.37 35.82 4.20
N GLU A 197 12.73 34.70 4.41
CA GLU A 197 11.97 34.43 5.62
C GLU A 197 12.82 33.84 6.75
N VAL A 198 13.95 33.23 6.41
CA VAL A 198 14.83 32.59 7.39
C VAL A 198 16.20 33.22 7.41
N VAL A 199 16.98 33.07 6.33
CA VAL A 199 18.41 33.47 6.34
C VAL A 199 18.59 34.97 6.48
N GLN A 200 17.78 35.77 5.77
CA GLN A 200 17.90 37.24 5.84
C GLN A 200 17.61 37.75 7.24
N LYS A 201 16.62 37.24 7.95
CA LYS A 201 16.30 37.63 9.32
C LYS A 201 17.47 37.35 10.28
N VAL A 202 18.14 36.22 10.12
CA VAL A 202 19.33 35.88 10.93
C VAL A 202 20.53 36.77 10.60
N ILE A 203 20.71 37.17 9.33
CA ILE A 203 21.74 38.11 8.93
C ILE A 203 21.47 39.49 9.52
N ASP A 204 20.23 39.97 9.46
CA ASP A 204 19.80 41.27 9.97
C ASP A 204 19.88 41.34 11.52
N ASP A 205 19.83 40.19 12.18
CA ASP A 205 20.02 40.01 13.63
C ASP A 205 21.50 40.03 14.06
N GLY A 206 22.42 40.35 13.13
CA GLY A 206 23.86 40.52 13.45
C GLY A 206 24.72 39.29 13.17
N HIS A 207 24.22 38.32 12.41
CA HIS A 207 24.95 37.11 12.04
C HIS A 207 25.30 37.09 10.54
N PRO A 208 26.25 37.91 10.05
CA PRO A 208 26.50 38.12 8.61
C PRO A 208 26.97 36.83 7.88
N TRP A 209 27.50 35.86 8.62
CA TRP A 209 27.98 34.56 8.08
C TRP A 209 26.92 33.44 8.12
N ALA A 210 25.69 33.73 8.55
CA ALA A 210 24.63 32.74 8.64
C ALA A 210 24.34 32.07 7.30
N TRP A 211 24.50 32.79 6.17
CA TRP A 211 24.29 32.23 4.84
C TRP A 211 25.17 30.99 4.59
N LEU A 212 26.39 30.92 5.14
CA LEU A 212 27.28 29.78 4.98
C LEU A 212 26.71 28.54 5.69
N PHE A 213 26.19 28.72 6.93
CA PHE A 213 25.54 27.61 7.67
C PHE A 213 24.35 27.05 6.90
N PHE A 214 23.47 27.93 6.40
CA PHE A 214 22.28 27.46 5.68
C PHE A 214 22.61 26.87 4.32
N ILE A 215 23.58 27.39 3.57
CA ILE A 215 24.03 26.80 2.30
C ILE A 215 24.63 25.41 2.53
N THR A 216 25.46 25.22 3.56
CA THR A 216 26.00 23.88 3.87
C THR A 216 24.89 22.90 4.23
N PHE A 217 23.88 23.33 5.00
CA PHE A 217 22.73 22.51 5.31
C PHE A 217 21.94 22.15 4.05
N ILE A 218 21.60 23.14 3.21
CA ILE A 218 20.87 22.94 1.95
C ILE A 218 21.62 21.94 1.06
N PHE A 219 22.94 22.12 0.90
CA PHE A 219 23.73 21.23 0.04
C PHE A 219 23.68 19.78 0.53
N VAL A 220 23.92 19.55 1.81
CA VAL A 220 23.92 18.21 2.40
C VAL A 220 22.51 17.59 2.40
N ALA A 221 21.49 18.38 2.76
CA ALA A 221 20.10 17.92 2.77
C ALA A 221 19.60 17.60 1.35
N SER A 222 19.91 18.45 0.37
CA SER A 222 19.53 18.22 -1.03
C SER A 222 20.21 16.96 -1.59
N PHE A 223 21.47 16.72 -1.23
CA PHE A 223 22.16 15.49 -1.62
C PHE A 223 21.51 14.24 -1.00
N ALA A 224 21.10 14.32 0.28
CA ALA A 224 20.39 13.24 0.95
C ALA A 224 19.00 12.97 0.31
N VAL A 225 18.24 14.03 -0.03
CA VAL A 225 16.94 13.94 -0.71
C VAL A 225 17.09 13.37 -2.11
N LEU A 226 18.12 13.79 -2.86
CA LEU A 226 18.42 13.24 -4.19
C LEU A 226 18.73 11.74 -4.11
N ASN A 227 19.53 11.31 -3.14
CA ASN A 227 19.83 9.90 -2.92
C ASN A 227 18.57 9.11 -2.53
N LEU A 228 17.66 9.70 -1.76
CA LEU A 228 16.36 9.11 -1.45
C LEU A 228 15.54 8.89 -2.73
N PHE A 229 15.49 9.89 -3.61
CA PHE A 229 14.76 9.79 -4.87
C PHE A 229 15.36 8.70 -5.78
N ILE A 230 16.70 8.65 -5.91
CA ILE A 230 17.39 7.62 -6.68
C ILE A 230 17.10 6.23 -6.12
N ALA A 231 17.17 6.04 -4.82
CA ALA A 231 16.87 4.78 -4.16
C ALA A 231 15.44 4.32 -4.45
N LEU A 232 14.46 5.24 -4.41
CA LEU A 232 13.05 4.97 -4.71
C LEU A 232 12.84 4.53 -6.15
N VAL A 233 13.48 5.21 -7.10
CA VAL A 233 13.43 4.85 -8.54
C VAL A 233 14.06 3.48 -8.78
N VAL A 234 15.22 3.22 -8.19
CA VAL A 234 15.92 1.92 -8.33
C VAL A 234 15.09 0.78 -7.74
N GLU A 235 14.47 0.98 -6.57
CA GLU A 235 13.61 -0.04 -5.95
C GLU A 235 12.35 -0.30 -6.75
N ALA A 236 11.73 0.75 -7.32
CA ALA A 236 10.57 0.61 -8.20
C ALA A 236 10.91 -0.19 -9.46
N LEU A 237 12.03 0.10 -10.10
CA LEU A 237 12.52 -0.64 -11.28
C LEU A 237 12.88 -2.09 -10.94
N ALA A 238 13.51 -2.32 -9.80
CA ALA A 238 13.84 -3.67 -9.34
C ALA A 238 12.59 -4.52 -9.06
N ALA A 239 11.53 -3.91 -8.50
CA ALA A 239 10.25 -4.56 -8.28
C ALA A 239 9.56 -4.94 -9.60
N GLU A 240 9.61 -4.07 -10.61
CA GLU A 240 9.06 -4.32 -11.93
C GLU A 240 9.82 -5.44 -12.65
N GLN A 241 11.16 -5.40 -12.62
CA GLN A 241 12.01 -6.45 -13.18
C GLN A 241 11.76 -7.81 -12.52
N LYS A 242 11.58 -7.83 -11.19
CA LYS A 242 11.27 -9.07 -10.48
C LYS A 242 9.93 -9.65 -10.91
N ALA A 243 8.89 -8.84 -11.04
CA ALA A 243 7.58 -9.28 -11.49
C ALA A 243 7.62 -9.83 -12.91
N ALA A 244 8.33 -9.16 -13.84
CA ALA A 244 8.51 -9.63 -15.20
C ALA A 244 9.33 -10.94 -15.28
N THR A 245 10.31 -11.11 -14.39
CA THR A 245 11.10 -12.34 -14.32
C THR A 245 10.28 -13.51 -13.77
N GLU A 246 9.43 -13.27 -12.76
CA GLU A 246 8.53 -14.29 -12.21
C GLU A 246 7.52 -14.75 -13.25
N GLU A 247 6.92 -13.83 -14.01
CA GLU A 247 6.00 -14.13 -15.12
C GLU A 247 6.69 -14.99 -16.21
N LEU A 248 7.91 -14.61 -16.60
CA LEU A 248 8.69 -15.37 -17.59
C LEU A 248 9.07 -16.76 -17.11
N LEU A 249 9.34 -16.94 -15.81
CA LEU A 249 9.64 -18.24 -15.25
C LEU A 249 8.40 -19.15 -15.20
N GLU A 250 7.22 -18.59 -14.89
CA GLU A 250 5.95 -19.30 -14.94
C GLU A 250 5.66 -19.81 -16.38
N ASP A 251 5.82 -18.93 -17.38
CA ASP A 251 5.64 -19.30 -18.79
C ASP A 251 6.62 -20.42 -19.22
N ILE A 252 7.89 -20.36 -18.79
CA ILE A 252 8.89 -21.38 -19.10
C ILE A 252 8.57 -22.74 -18.42
N GLU A 253 8.06 -22.71 -17.19
CA GLU A 253 7.65 -23.92 -16.48
C GLU A 253 6.44 -24.57 -17.17
N GLU A 254 5.44 -23.79 -17.60
CA GLU A 254 4.27 -24.26 -18.32
C GLU A 254 4.66 -24.88 -19.68
N ASP A 255 5.54 -24.21 -20.44
CA ASP A 255 6.07 -24.73 -21.71
C ASP A 255 6.88 -26.03 -21.51
N ALA A 256 7.64 -26.14 -20.41
CA ALA A 256 8.40 -27.34 -20.10
C ALA A 256 7.50 -28.52 -19.74
N GLU A 257 6.43 -28.31 -18.98
CA GLU A 257 5.42 -29.35 -18.66
C GLU A 257 4.73 -29.85 -19.93
N HIS A 258 4.31 -28.95 -20.82
CA HIS A 258 3.72 -29.35 -22.11
C HIS A 258 4.70 -30.14 -23.00
N ALA A 259 5.96 -29.73 -23.05
CA ALA A 259 6.99 -30.48 -23.81
C ALA A 259 7.26 -31.88 -23.22
N GLU A 260 7.16 -32.05 -21.89
CA GLU A 260 7.25 -33.37 -21.26
C GLU A 260 6.05 -34.25 -21.58
N GLU A 261 4.83 -33.71 -21.57
CA GLU A 261 3.61 -34.44 -21.95
C GLU A 261 3.67 -34.90 -23.41
N GLU A 262 4.04 -34.01 -24.35
CA GLU A 262 4.21 -34.36 -25.78
C GLU A 262 5.28 -35.45 -25.98
N ARG A 263 6.38 -35.37 -25.25
CA ARG A 263 7.45 -36.37 -25.32
C ARG A 263 6.97 -37.74 -24.84
N ASP A 264 6.22 -37.77 -23.74
CA ASP A 264 5.69 -39.03 -23.17
C ASP A 264 4.63 -39.67 -24.10
N GLU A 265 3.79 -38.85 -24.74
CA GLU A 265 2.84 -39.32 -25.78
C GLU A 265 3.58 -39.89 -26.97
N MET A 266 4.60 -39.20 -27.46
CA MET A 266 5.44 -39.69 -28.58
C MET A 266 6.14 -41.01 -28.24
N LEU A 267 6.64 -41.14 -27.00
CA LEU A 267 7.25 -42.39 -26.54
C LEU A 267 6.23 -43.55 -26.47
N ARG A 268 4.99 -43.29 -26.08
CA ARG A 268 3.91 -44.27 -26.11
C ARG A 268 3.62 -44.75 -27.53
N ILE A 269 3.43 -43.83 -28.47
CA ILE A 269 3.19 -44.12 -29.87
C ILE A 269 4.36 -44.93 -30.50
N LEU A 270 5.60 -44.55 -30.19
CA LEU A 270 6.78 -45.30 -30.65
C LEU A 270 6.85 -46.72 -30.08
N ASN A 271 6.46 -46.92 -28.83
CA ASN A 271 6.43 -48.24 -28.22
C ASN A 271 5.31 -49.12 -28.82
N GLU A 272 4.14 -48.55 -29.08
CA GLU A 272 3.04 -49.26 -29.76
C GLU A 272 3.45 -49.68 -31.20
N LEU A 273 4.00 -48.74 -31.98
CA LEU A 273 4.54 -49.03 -33.32
C LEU A 273 5.61 -50.12 -33.30
N ARG A 274 6.51 -50.10 -32.31
CA ARG A 274 7.55 -51.12 -32.14
C ARG A 274 6.94 -52.50 -31.84
N GLN A 275 5.88 -52.58 -31.04
CA GLN A 275 5.16 -53.81 -30.75
C GLN A 275 4.45 -54.34 -32.01
N ASP A 276 3.78 -53.48 -32.76
CA ASP A 276 3.09 -53.85 -34.01
C ASP A 276 4.08 -54.37 -35.07
N VAL A 277 5.19 -53.68 -35.26
CA VAL A 277 6.27 -54.12 -36.15
C VAL A 277 6.85 -55.46 -35.70
N SER A 278 7.05 -55.66 -34.40
CA SER A 278 7.52 -56.98 -33.88
C SER A 278 6.53 -58.08 -34.07
N ALA A 279 5.22 -57.85 -33.93
CA ALA A 279 4.15 -58.78 -34.17
C ALA A 279 4.03 -59.17 -35.67
N LEU A 280 4.11 -58.18 -36.57
CA LEU A 280 4.14 -58.40 -38.01
C LEU A 280 5.37 -59.19 -38.45
N ARG A 281 6.53 -58.92 -37.89
CA ARG A 281 7.77 -59.71 -38.17
C ARG A 281 7.69 -61.16 -37.66
N GLY A 282 7.04 -61.40 -36.53
CA GLY A 282 6.74 -62.74 -36.02
C GLY A 282 5.76 -63.47 -36.87
N ALA A 283 4.76 -62.82 -37.47
CA ALA A 283 3.76 -63.40 -38.35
C ALA A 283 4.33 -63.66 -39.74
N THR A 284 5.30 -62.90 -40.26
CA THR A 284 5.94 -63.15 -41.58
C THR A 284 7.05 -64.15 -41.54
N LEU A 285 7.69 -64.35 -40.36
CA LEU A 285 8.65 -65.41 -40.12
C LEU A 285 7.96 -66.61 -39.45
N GLY A 286 6.94 -67.21 -40.13
CA GLY A 286 6.28 -68.40 -39.67
C GLY A 286 7.29 -69.57 -39.55
N PRO A 287 6.99 -70.67 -38.76
CA PRO A 287 7.92 -71.74 -38.49
C PRO A 287 8.16 -72.53 -39.76
N GLY A 288 9.07 -72.04 -40.61
CA GLY A 288 9.49 -72.67 -41.86
C GLY A 288 10.79 -73.43 -41.69
N SER A 289 10.65 -74.75 -41.51
CA SER A 289 11.57 -75.84 -41.92
C SER A 289 13.02 -75.74 -41.40
N THR A 290 13.25 -76.33 -40.24
CA THR A 290 14.51 -77.06 -39.97
C THR A 290 14.22 -78.54 -39.80
N ASP A 291 13.89 -79.22 -40.93
CA ASP A 291 14.02 -80.64 -40.97
C ASP A 291 14.91 -80.96 -42.19
N ARG A 292 16.20 -80.99 -41.98
CA ARG A 292 17.14 -81.71 -42.86
C ARG A 292 17.89 -82.73 -42.05
N LYS A 293 17.31 -83.97 -42.07
CA LYS A 293 17.98 -85.16 -41.72
C LYS A 293 19.30 -85.26 -42.44
N SER A 294 20.37 -85.31 -41.70
CA SER A 294 21.63 -85.89 -42.19
C SER A 294 21.66 -87.39 -41.77
N GLY A 295 21.41 -88.22 -42.71
CA GLY A 295 21.61 -89.71 -42.62
C GLY A 295 23.13 -90.02 -42.66
N PRO A 296 23.51 -91.15 -42.12
CA PRO A 296 24.89 -91.57 -42.00
C PRO A 296 25.39 -92.28 -43.26
N THR A 297 26.65 -92.01 -43.64
CA THR A 297 27.43 -92.92 -44.48
C THR A 297 28.84 -93.02 -43.94
N ASN A 298 29.15 -94.29 -43.55
CA ASN A 298 30.43 -95.00 -43.53
C ASN A 298 31.72 -94.18 -43.21
#